data_b3df99237e6136503ca6de650fd91aa2
#
_entry.id   b3df99237e6136503ca6de650fd91aa2
#
_cell.length_a   1.000
_cell.length_b   1.000
_cell.length_c   1.000
_cell.angle_alpha   90.00
_cell.angle_beta   90.00
_cell.angle_gamma   90.00
#
_symmetry.space_group_name_H-M   'P 1'
#
loop_
_entity.id
_entity.type
_entity.pdbx_description
1 polymer ?
#
loop_
_entity_poly.entity_id
_entity_poly.type
_entity_poly.pdbx_seq_one_letter_code
_entity_poly.pdbx_strand_id
1 'polypeptide(L)'
;SFGMETVGNLLHVSATVGLPAVVRVPEVQRSLLSRPLDAGALGVMVPRVESRAQAEQIVKYTRYFPMGDRGVALGTAHNAYQMVNGKRFIREANAGWIITSSQIFHXXXXRGGWSGWTTSCRFRV
;
A
#
# COMPACT_ATOMS: atom_id res chain seq x y z
N SER A 1 2.15 -17.07 9.33
CA SER A 1 2.13 -15.61 9.05
C SER A 1 2.40 -14.84 10.34
N PHE A 2 3.01 -13.66 10.22
CA PHE A 2 3.28 -12.81 11.38
C PHE A 2 2.02 -12.05 11.78
N GLY A 3 1.79 -11.91 13.09
CA GLY A 3 0.76 -11.02 13.60
C GLY A 3 1.14 -9.55 13.40
N MET A 4 0.15 -8.66 13.51
CA MET A 4 0.39 -7.22 13.29
C MET A 4 1.38 -6.62 14.30
N GLU A 5 1.44 -7.15 15.51
CA GLU A 5 2.42 -6.71 16.50
C GLU A 5 3.85 -6.97 16.01
N THR A 6 4.11 -8.20 15.54
CA THR A 6 5.42 -8.56 14.98
C THR A 6 5.76 -7.71 13.75
N VAL A 7 4.77 -7.51 12.86
CA VAL A 7 4.97 -6.65 11.68
C VAL A 7 5.34 -5.23 12.10
N GLY A 8 4.62 -4.68 13.09
CA GLY A 8 4.92 -3.33 13.60
C GLY A 8 6.33 -3.22 14.15
N ASN A 9 6.77 -4.22 14.93
CA ASN A 9 8.12 -4.23 15.49
C ASN A 9 9.19 -4.30 14.38
N LEU A 10 8.97 -5.14 13.37
CA LEU A 10 9.88 -5.25 12.23
C LEU A 10 9.95 -3.95 11.43
N LEU A 11 8.80 -3.28 11.23
CA LEU A 11 8.76 -1.99 10.55
C LEU A 11 9.50 -0.91 11.34
N HIS A 12 9.34 -0.91 12.66
CA HIS A 12 10.06 0.02 13.52
C HIS A 12 11.58 -0.18 13.39
N VAL A 13 12.04 -1.43 13.48
CA VAL A 13 13.46 -1.75 13.32
C VAL A 13 13.94 -1.34 11.92
N SER A 14 13.18 -1.65 10.87
CA SER A 14 13.59 -1.28 9.51
C SER A 14 13.72 0.24 9.35
N ALA A 15 12.82 1.00 9.99
CA ALA A 15 12.89 2.46 9.97
C ALA A 15 14.13 3.00 10.68
N THR A 16 14.52 2.39 11.82
CA THR A 16 15.70 2.86 12.57
C THR A 16 17.01 2.65 11.81
N VAL A 17 17.06 1.66 10.91
CA VAL A 17 18.26 1.42 10.09
C VAL A 17 18.12 2.03 8.68
N GLY A 18 17.05 2.80 8.43
CA GLY A 18 16.84 3.46 7.15
C GLY A 18 16.46 2.52 6.00
N LEU A 19 15.92 1.34 6.31
CA LEU A 19 15.58 0.33 5.30
C LEU A 19 14.08 0.36 5.01
N PRO A 20 13.65 0.82 3.83
CA PRO A 20 12.22 0.84 3.52
C PRO A 20 11.66 -0.58 3.36
N ALA A 21 10.50 -0.83 3.96
CA ALA A 21 9.91 -2.18 3.97
C ALA A 21 8.56 -2.20 3.27
N VAL A 22 8.32 -3.27 2.52
CA VAL A 22 7.03 -3.57 1.88
C VAL A 22 6.47 -4.81 2.56
N VAL A 23 5.20 -4.76 2.96
CA VAL A 23 4.56 -5.85 3.70
C VAL A 23 3.65 -6.64 2.76
N ARG A 24 3.87 -7.96 2.70
CA ARG A 24 2.97 -8.84 1.95
C ARG A 24 1.77 -9.19 2.83
N VAL A 25 0.57 -8.91 2.32
CA VAL A 25 -0.68 -9.22 3.01
C VAL A 25 -1.26 -10.54 2.47
N PRO A 26 -2.05 -11.27 3.27
CA PRO A 26 -2.60 -12.56 2.80
C PRO A 26 -3.76 -12.41 1.81
N GLU A 27 -4.54 -11.34 1.92
CA GLU A 27 -5.74 -11.15 1.09
C GLU A 27 -6.15 -9.68 1.02
N VAL A 28 -7.13 -9.40 0.16
CA VAL A 28 -7.69 -8.04 0.01
C VAL A 28 -8.71 -7.80 1.11
N GLN A 29 -8.26 -7.22 2.21
CA GLN A 29 -9.11 -6.83 3.33
C GLN A 29 -8.64 -5.46 3.83
N ARG A 30 -9.60 -4.57 4.15
CA ARG A 30 -9.29 -3.18 4.53
C ARG A 30 -8.25 -3.09 5.65
N SER A 31 -8.47 -3.85 6.74
CA SER A 31 -7.58 -3.80 7.90
C SER A 31 -6.17 -4.33 7.59
N LEU A 32 -6.09 -5.36 6.75
CA LEU A 32 -4.81 -5.95 6.36
C LEU A 32 -4.01 -5.02 5.44
N LEU A 33 -4.70 -4.18 4.67
CA LEU A 33 -4.06 -3.23 3.76
C LEU A 33 -3.67 -1.92 4.46
N SER A 34 -4.56 -1.37 5.31
CA SER A 34 -4.31 -0.08 5.93
C SER A 34 -3.33 -0.15 7.12
N ARG A 35 -3.44 -1.18 7.97
CA ARG A 35 -2.65 -1.26 9.21
C ARG A 35 -1.14 -1.31 8.99
N PRO A 36 -0.60 -2.10 8.03
CA PRO A 36 0.84 -2.03 7.77
C PRO A 36 1.30 -0.64 7.32
N LEU A 37 0.49 0.04 6.50
CA LEU A 37 0.82 1.40 6.06
C LEU A 37 0.78 2.38 7.23
N ASP A 38 -0.20 2.21 8.16
CA ASP A 38 -0.27 3.03 9.37
C ASP A 38 0.93 2.76 10.30
N ALA A 39 1.46 1.54 10.28
CA ALA A 39 2.64 1.14 11.06
C ALA A 39 3.96 1.58 10.39
N GLY A 40 3.92 2.24 9.24
CA GLY A 40 5.11 2.80 8.61
C GLY A 40 5.66 2.03 7.42
N ALA A 41 4.94 1.05 6.89
CA ALA A 41 5.38 0.35 5.67
C ALA A 41 5.39 1.32 4.48
N LEU A 42 6.41 1.20 3.63
CA LEU A 42 6.49 1.95 2.37
C LEU A 42 5.41 1.51 1.39
N GLY A 43 4.96 0.27 1.50
CA GLY A 43 3.93 -0.23 0.60
C GLY A 43 3.41 -1.60 1.03
N VAL A 44 2.46 -2.10 0.26
CA VAL A 44 1.89 -3.43 0.47
C VAL A 44 1.96 -4.26 -0.81
N MET A 45 2.22 -5.55 -0.64
CA MET A 45 2.18 -6.53 -1.72
C MET A 45 0.95 -7.40 -1.54
N VAL A 46 0.08 -7.41 -2.54
CA VAL A 46 -1.20 -8.11 -2.47
C VAL A 46 -1.17 -9.32 -3.40
N PRO A 47 -1.43 -10.53 -2.89
CA PRO A 47 -1.49 -11.72 -3.74
C PRO A 47 -2.83 -11.82 -4.47
N ARG A 48 -2.83 -12.54 -5.57
CA ARG A 48 -4.04 -12.97 -6.29
C ARG A 48 -4.98 -11.83 -6.66
N VAL A 49 -4.45 -10.76 -7.22
CA VAL A 49 -5.29 -9.70 -7.78
C VAL A 49 -5.71 -10.14 -9.19
N GLU A 50 -6.94 -10.57 -9.33
CA GLU A 50 -7.44 -11.23 -10.54
C GLU A 50 -8.47 -10.39 -11.29
N SER A 51 -8.95 -9.30 -10.70
CA SER A 51 -9.96 -8.48 -11.35
C SER A 51 -9.70 -6.99 -11.13
N ARG A 52 -10.25 -6.20 -12.03
CA ARG A 52 -10.22 -4.74 -11.93
C ARG A 52 -10.91 -4.27 -10.64
N ALA A 53 -12.03 -4.90 -10.29
CA ALA A 53 -12.77 -4.54 -9.08
C ALA A 53 -11.91 -4.71 -7.82
N GLN A 54 -11.12 -5.80 -7.75
CA GLN A 54 -10.17 -5.99 -6.64
C GLN A 54 -9.10 -4.92 -6.63
N ALA A 55 -8.58 -4.54 -7.79
CA ALA A 55 -7.56 -3.49 -7.88
C ALA A 55 -8.12 -2.15 -7.39
N GLU A 56 -9.33 -1.79 -7.81
CA GLU A 56 -10.01 -0.57 -7.37
C GLU A 56 -10.24 -0.59 -5.85
N GLN A 57 -10.63 -1.75 -5.31
CA GLN A 57 -10.84 -1.91 -3.87
C GLN A 57 -9.53 -1.74 -3.09
N ILE A 58 -8.41 -2.25 -3.61
CA ILE A 58 -7.09 -2.08 -3.01
C ILE A 58 -6.73 -0.58 -2.95
N VAL A 59 -6.90 0.14 -4.06
CA VAL A 59 -6.65 1.59 -4.12
C VAL A 59 -7.53 2.31 -3.09
N LYS A 60 -8.82 1.97 -3.04
CA LYS A 60 -9.77 2.55 -2.10
C LYS A 60 -9.32 2.39 -0.64
N TYR A 61 -8.77 1.24 -0.28
CA TYR A 61 -8.37 0.94 1.11
C TYR A 61 -6.97 1.45 1.47
N THR A 62 -6.12 1.77 0.47
CA THR A 62 -4.73 2.17 0.73
C THR A 62 -4.51 3.67 0.56
N ARG A 63 -5.33 4.35 -0.24
CA ARG A 63 -5.16 5.77 -0.53
C ARG A 63 -6.09 6.63 0.33
N TYR A 64 -5.62 7.84 0.65
CA TYR A 64 -6.44 8.85 1.34
C TYR A 64 -7.39 9.53 0.34
N PHE A 65 -8.45 10.13 0.87
CA PHE A 65 -9.36 10.96 0.06
C PHE A 65 -8.55 12.02 -0.74
N PRO A 66 -8.88 12.34 -1.99
CA PRO A 66 -10.05 11.86 -2.75
C PRO A 66 -9.81 10.55 -3.52
N MET A 67 -8.62 9.99 -3.49
CA MET A 67 -8.27 8.78 -4.26
C MET A 67 -8.77 7.49 -3.61
N GLY A 68 -9.04 7.53 -2.30
CA GLY A 68 -9.50 6.37 -1.55
C GLY A 68 -10.22 6.78 -0.27
N ASP A 69 -10.49 5.78 0.57
CA ASP A 69 -11.28 5.95 1.82
C ASP A 69 -10.45 5.64 3.08
N ARG A 70 -9.12 5.65 2.99
CA ARG A 70 -8.29 5.41 4.17
C ARG A 70 -8.39 6.60 5.13
N GLY A 71 -8.58 6.31 6.42
CA GLY A 71 -8.61 7.34 7.45
C GLY A 71 -7.23 7.96 7.68
N VAL A 72 -7.19 9.24 8.01
CA VAL A 72 -5.94 9.97 8.29
C VAL A 72 -5.77 10.12 9.80
N ALA A 73 -4.62 9.68 10.31
CA ALA A 73 -4.19 9.96 11.68
C ALA A 73 -2.77 10.53 11.62
N LEU A 74 -2.62 11.83 11.82
CA LEU A 74 -1.32 12.47 11.79
C LEU A 74 -0.58 12.26 13.12
N GLY A 75 0.75 12.33 13.08
CA GLY A 75 1.57 12.14 14.27
C GLY A 75 1.81 10.67 14.63
N THR A 76 1.67 9.76 13.67
CA THR A 76 1.88 8.32 13.87
C THR A 76 3.04 7.82 13.00
N ALA A 77 3.31 6.53 13.03
CA ALA A 77 4.48 5.93 12.39
C ALA A 77 4.57 6.24 10.89
N HIS A 78 3.42 6.30 10.19
CA HIS A 78 3.44 6.50 8.74
C HIS A 78 3.88 7.90 8.31
N ASN A 79 3.94 8.86 9.23
CA ASN A 79 4.50 10.19 8.94
C ASN A 79 5.70 10.52 9.86
N ALA A 80 6.36 9.47 10.36
CA ALA A 80 7.53 9.57 11.25
C ALA A 80 7.24 10.43 12.50
N TYR A 81 6.01 10.39 12.99
CA TYR A 81 5.56 11.10 14.20
C TYR A 81 5.70 12.64 14.09
N GLN A 82 5.80 13.17 12.87
CA GLN A 82 5.96 14.61 12.66
C GLN A 82 4.61 15.31 12.56
N MET A 83 4.56 16.53 13.07
CA MET A 83 3.39 17.41 12.88
C MET A 83 3.55 18.09 11.52
N VAL A 84 2.74 17.67 10.55
CA VAL A 84 2.85 18.14 9.17
C VAL A 84 1.53 18.76 8.70
N ASN A 85 1.60 19.56 7.65
CA ASN A 85 0.41 20.06 6.98
C ASN A 85 -0.36 18.88 6.38
N GLY A 86 -1.58 18.64 6.86
CA GLY A 86 -2.34 17.46 6.48
C GLY A 86 -2.63 17.36 4.99
N LYS A 87 -2.95 18.47 4.33
CA LYS A 87 -3.24 18.46 2.88
C LYS A 87 -1.99 18.09 2.06
N ARG A 88 -0.84 18.63 2.44
CA ARG A 88 0.43 18.31 1.79
C ARG A 88 0.78 16.85 2.02
N PHE A 89 0.67 16.40 3.27
CA PHE A 89 0.95 15.01 3.64
C PHE A 89 0.10 14.03 2.81
N ILE A 90 -1.22 14.27 2.73
CA ILE A 90 -2.14 13.39 1.99
C ILE A 90 -1.71 13.27 0.52
N ARG A 91 -1.37 14.39 -0.10
CA ARG A 91 -0.95 14.41 -1.50
C ARG A 91 0.34 13.62 -1.73
N GLU A 92 1.34 13.87 -0.88
CA GLU A 92 2.63 13.20 -0.97
C GLU A 92 2.52 11.70 -0.66
N ALA A 93 1.75 11.33 0.34
CA ALA A 93 1.54 9.94 0.71
C ALA A 93 0.80 9.16 -0.39
N ASN A 94 -0.25 9.76 -0.96
CA ASN A 94 -0.98 9.12 -2.07
C ASN A 94 -0.08 8.84 -3.28
N ALA A 95 0.91 9.70 -3.51
CA ALA A 95 1.87 9.52 -4.60
C ALA A 95 3.01 8.55 -4.25
N GLY A 96 3.35 8.42 -2.95
CA GLY A 96 4.56 7.75 -2.50
C GLY A 96 4.45 6.26 -2.20
N TRP A 97 3.26 5.78 -1.80
CA TRP A 97 3.13 4.38 -1.40
C TRP A 97 3.19 3.41 -2.58
N ILE A 98 3.93 2.32 -2.39
CA ILE A 98 4.06 1.25 -3.38
C ILE A 98 2.97 0.20 -3.11
N ILE A 99 2.17 -0.10 -4.12
CA ILE A 99 1.21 -1.18 -4.10
C ILE A 99 1.58 -2.12 -5.24
N THR A 100 1.84 -3.37 -4.93
CA THR A 100 2.27 -4.32 -5.95
C THR A 100 1.50 -5.63 -5.81
N SER A 101 1.29 -6.32 -6.92
CA SER A 101 0.75 -7.68 -6.92
C SER A 101 1.89 -8.67 -6.97
N SER A 102 1.78 -9.74 -6.18
CA SER A 102 2.79 -10.80 -6.19
C SER A 102 2.60 -11.78 -7.36
N GLN A 103 1.52 -11.65 -8.11
CA GLN A 103 1.35 -12.44 -9.32
C GLN A 103 1.99 -11.73 -10.50
N ILE A 104 2.91 -12.42 -11.13
CA ILE A 104 3.27 -12.15 -12.50
C ILE A 104 1.99 -12.44 -13.30
N PHE A 105 1.40 -11.45 -13.92
CA PHE A 105 0.27 -11.64 -14.83
C PHE A 105 0.74 -12.53 -15.98
N HIS A 106 0.40 -13.77 -15.93
CA HIS A 106 0.41 -14.57 -17.13
C HIS A 106 -0.55 -13.88 -18.06
N UNK A 107 -0.15 -13.17 -18.74
CA UNK A 107 -0.71 -12.63 -19.57
C UNK A 107 -1.85 -12.88 -19.94
N UNK A 108 -2.34 -12.78 -19.33
CA UNK A 108 -3.09 -12.90 -19.61
C UNK A 108 -3.42 -12.22 -20.31
N UNK A 109 -3.31 -12.26 -21.16
CA UNK A 109 -3.57 -11.83 -21.76
C UNK A 109 -4.43 -11.33 -21.83
N UNK A 110 -4.50 -10.63 -21.27
CA UNK A 110 -5.21 -10.23 -21.39
C UNK A 110 -5.80 -9.99 -22.35
N ARG A 111 -6.54 -10.72 -22.93
CA ARG A 111 -7.45 -10.49 -24.01
C ARG A 111 -8.48 -9.44 -23.58
N GLY A 112 -8.11 -8.21 -23.77
CA GLY A 112 -9.00 -7.10 -23.48
C GLY A 112 -8.37 -6.00 -22.64
N GLY A 113 -7.53 -5.21 -23.24
CA GLY A 113 -7.40 -3.81 -22.93
C GLY A 113 -6.86 -3.38 -21.56
N TRP A 114 -5.85 -4.06 -21.02
CA TRP A 114 -5.06 -3.51 -19.93
C TRP A 114 -3.84 -2.78 -20.50
N SER A 115 -4.07 -1.91 -21.48
CA SER A 115 -3.02 -1.07 -22.04
C SER A 115 -2.67 0.01 -21.01
N GLY A 116 -1.55 -0.13 -20.35
CA GLY A 116 -1.08 0.82 -19.34
C GLY A 116 -0.45 0.16 -18.12
N TRP A 117 -0.48 -1.15 -18.06
CA TRP A 117 0.13 -1.89 -16.96
C TRP A 117 1.42 -2.54 -17.45
N THR A 118 2.55 -1.90 -17.19
CA THR A 118 3.84 -2.54 -17.43
C THR A 118 4.15 -3.54 -16.32
N THR A 119 5.03 -4.47 -16.61
CA THR A 119 5.41 -5.62 -15.77
C THR A 119 5.96 -5.27 -14.38
N SER A 120 6.29 -4.04 -14.12
CA SER A 120 6.44 -3.55 -12.75
C SER A 120 5.14 -2.87 -12.38
N CYS A 121 4.26 -3.57 -11.68
CA CYS A 121 3.01 -2.99 -11.19
C CYS A 121 3.30 -1.93 -10.12
N ARG A 122 3.96 -0.88 -10.52
CA ARG A 122 3.97 0.37 -9.81
C ARG A 122 2.68 1.07 -10.20
N PHE A 123 1.71 1.00 -9.33
CA PHE A 123 0.56 1.88 -9.45
C PHE A 123 1.05 3.30 -9.16
N ARG A 124 1.63 3.96 -10.16
CA ARG A 124 1.75 5.40 -10.14
C ARG A 124 0.43 5.94 -10.65
N VAL A 125 -0.36 6.42 -9.76
CA VAL A 125 -1.51 7.24 -10.13
C VAL A 125 -1.02 8.68 -10.28
#